data_a8d0c1c655683f50b448046faf36b8ca
#
_entry.id   a8d0c1c655683f50b448046faf36b8ca
#
_cell.length_a   1.000
_cell.length_b   1.000
_cell.length_c   1.000
_cell.angle_alpha   90.00
_cell.angle_beta   90.00
_cell.angle_gamma   90.00
#
_symmetry.space_group_name_H-M   'P 1'
#
loop_
_entity.id
_entity.type
_entity.pdbx_description
1 polymer ?
#
loop_
_entity_poly.entity_id
_entity_poly.type
_entity_poly.pdbx_seq_one_letter_code
_entity_poly.pdbx_strand_id
1 'polypeptide(L)'
;YNENIIKREKKEEVWEAQKYRDENGKLILKRVVNRSPMNQNKEVRGDKRYYFQASLDYNRLFAHAHRVGVFGMVYQEEKTDVNFDSSDLIGSIPRRNLAYSGRFTYAYKDKYLAEFNWGCTGSENFEHGKQFGFFPAVSAGYVISEEAFMKKALPWIDQFKIRASYGEVGNDVLDGRRFPYVSLIDTDDGGSYSFGEFGTNRVQAYRIRTLGTPNLTWEIAKKYDVGVDFSFFNGKISGALDWFLDKRDDIFMQRKHMPLTTGLADQTPMANVGKMKSYGWEGNIGFTQSIGQVNLQLRANFTYQTTDIIDKDEAANELWYKMDKGFQLNQSRGLIALGLFKDQDEIDRSPKQTSNRPILPGDIKYKDVNGDGVINDDDIVPLGYREVPGLQYGVGLSANWRNWNLSVLFQGTGKCDFFIGGNGPHAFRSERYGNILQAMVDGNRWIPKEISGTTATENPNADWPLLTYGNNDNNNRKSTFWLYERKYLRLRNVEVSYDFPQTWTRKFFVSNLRLGFVGQNLLTWAPFKMWDPEGTREDGSNYPINKTFSCYLQISF
;
A
#
# COMPACT_ATOMS: atom_id res chain seq x y z
N TYR A 1 -0.13 -20.02 22.60
CA TYR A 1 -1.38 -19.27 22.40
C TYR A 1 -2.44 -20.18 21.77
N ASN A 2 -3.64 -20.20 22.32
CA ASN A 2 -4.78 -20.93 21.78
C ASN A 2 -5.97 -19.99 21.68
N GLU A 3 -6.58 -19.90 20.52
CA GLU A 3 -7.76 -19.08 20.26
C GLU A 3 -8.89 -19.92 19.68
N ASN A 4 -10.10 -19.73 20.21
CA ASN A 4 -11.30 -20.30 19.64
C ASN A 4 -12.06 -19.21 18.90
N ILE A 5 -12.10 -19.29 17.57
CA ILE A 5 -12.85 -18.37 16.74
C ILE A 5 -14.20 -19.01 16.42
N ILE A 6 -15.28 -18.36 16.84
CA ILE A 6 -16.63 -18.77 16.52
C ILE A 6 -17.20 -17.81 15.49
N LYS A 7 -17.33 -18.27 14.25
CA LYS A 7 -18.00 -17.52 13.18
C LYS A 7 -19.46 -17.93 13.13
N ARG A 8 -20.34 -16.95 13.26
CA ARG A 8 -21.79 -17.16 13.11
C ARG A 8 -22.25 -16.42 11.87
N GLU A 9 -22.82 -17.14 10.94
CA GLU A 9 -23.35 -16.59 9.70
C GLU A 9 -24.84 -16.88 9.59
N LYS A 10 -25.61 -15.85 9.27
CA LYS A 10 -27.03 -15.95 8.95
C LYS A 10 -27.25 -15.24 7.62
N LYS A 11 -27.86 -15.92 6.67
CA LYS A 11 -28.25 -15.26 5.42
C LYS A 11 -29.73 -14.92 5.49
N GLU A 12 -30.05 -13.64 5.31
CA GLU A 12 -31.42 -13.21 5.14
C GLU A 12 -31.88 -13.38 3.70
N GLU A 13 -33.18 -13.35 3.51
CA GLU A 13 -33.76 -13.41 2.15
C GLU A 13 -33.39 -12.16 1.37
N VAL A 14 -33.00 -12.34 0.10
CA VAL A 14 -32.82 -11.25 -0.83
C VAL A 14 -33.83 -11.42 -1.97
N TRP A 15 -34.54 -10.34 -2.26
CA TRP A 15 -35.54 -10.27 -3.30
C TRP A 15 -35.06 -9.25 -4.34
N GLU A 16 -35.12 -9.61 -5.61
CA GLU A 16 -34.82 -8.73 -6.73
C GLU A 16 -36.10 -8.35 -7.49
N ALA A 17 -36.18 -7.09 -7.91
CA ALA A 17 -37.23 -6.66 -8.81
C ALA A 17 -36.96 -7.21 -10.22
N GLN A 18 -37.94 -7.87 -10.79
CA GLN A 18 -37.85 -8.35 -12.18
C GLN A 18 -37.95 -7.19 -13.17
N LYS A 19 -37.40 -7.36 -14.35
CA LYS A 19 -37.40 -6.40 -15.45
C LYS A 19 -38.82 -5.98 -15.90
N TYR A 20 -39.79 -6.86 -15.70
CA TYR A 20 -41.16 -6.63 -16.12
C TYR A 20 -42.08 -6.40 -14.93
N ARG A 21 -43.13 -5.63 -15.13
CA ARG A 21 -44.23 -5.45 -14.19
C ARG A 21 -45.36 -6.43 -14.49
N ASP A 22 -46.17 -6.76 -13.48
CA ASP A 22 -47.37 -7.56 -13.69
C ASP A 22 -48.45 -6.76 -14.48
N GLU A 23 -49.55 -7.41 -14.79
CA GLU A 23 -50.67 -6.84 -15.54
C GLU A 23 -51.28 -5.59 -14.86
N ASN A 24 -51.07 -5.43 -13.55
CA ASN A 24 -51.52 -4.30 -12.74
C ASN A 24 -50.43 -3.22 -12.57
N GLY A 25 -49.30 -3.35 -13.27
CA GLY A 25 -48.17 -2.41 -13.16
C GLY A 25 -47.34 -2.54 -11.90
N LYS A 26 -47.52 -3.58 -11.07
CA LYS A 26 -46.79 -3.84 -9.85
C LYS A 26 -45.44 -4.53 -10.13
N LEU A 27 -44.42 -4.19 -9.38
CA LEU A 27 -43.13 -4.85 -9.46
C LEU A 27 -43.22 -6.32 -9.11
N ILE A 28 -42.70 -7.18 -9.97
CA ILE A 28 -42.58 -8.60 -9.69
C ILE A 28 -41.25 -8.81 -8.94
N LEU A 29 -41.34 -9.32 -7.72
CA LEU A 29 -40.18 -9.63 -6.90
C LEU A 29 -39.87 -11.13 -6.98
N LYS A 30 -38.64 -11.45 -7.29
CA LYS A 30 -38.13 -12.82 -7.28
C LYS A 30 -37.14 -13.00 -6.14
N ARG A 31 -37.34 -13.99 -5.30
CA ARG A 31 -36.36 -14.33 -4.27
C ARG A 31 -35.14 -14.96 -4.91
N VAL A 32 -33.98 -14.35 -4.74
CA VAL A 32 -32.69 -14.78 -5.31
C VAL A 32 -31.77 -15.42 -4.27
N VAL A 33 -31.97 -15.09 -3.00
CA VAL A 33 -31.26 -15.71 -1.89
C VAL A 33 -32.28 -16.24 -0.89
N ASN A 34 -32.21 -17.52 -0.57
CA ASN A 34 -33.03 -18.11 0.46
C ASN A 34 -32.48 -17.76 1.83
N ARG A 35 -33.37 -17.53 2.80
CA ARG A 35 -32.97 -17.45 4.20
C ARG A 35 -32.27 -18.76 4.59
N SER A 36 -31.10 -18.65 5.20
CA SER A 36 -30.45 -19.79 5.83
C SER A 36 -30.50 -19.68 7.37
N PRO A 37 -30.69 -20.77 8.07
CA PRO A 37 -30.56 -20.78 9.52
C PRO A 37 -29.16 -20.32 9.91
N MET A 38 -29.03 -19.85 11.16
CA MET A 38 -27.73 -19.51 11.70
C MET A 38 -26.81 -20.72 11.65
N ASN A 39 -25.70 -20.58 10.93
CA ASN A 39 -24.62 -21.56 10.92
C ASN A 39 -23.51 -21.08 11.86
N GLN A 40 -22.94 -22.01 12.61
CA GLN A 40 -21.82 -21.70 13.51
C GLN A 40 -20.65 -22.60 13.14
N ASN A 41 -19.58 -21.99 12.68
CA ASN A 41 -18.30 -22.65 12.49
C ASN A 41 -17.38 -22.31 13.64
N LYS A 42 -16.79 -23.32 14.25
CA LYS A 42 -15.76 -23.19 15.27
C LYS A 42 -14.40 -23.48 14.62
N GLU A 43 -13.54 -22.50 14.60
CA GLU A 43 -12.14 -22.65 14.21
C GLU A 43 -11.29 -22.56 15.48
N VAL A 44 -10.43 -23.55 15.69
CA VAL A 44 -9.46 -23.52 16.79
C VAL A 44 -8.11 -23.16 16.19
N ARG A 45 -7.50 -22.10 16.66
CA ARG A 45 -6.14 -21.69 16.28
C ARG A 45 -5.24 -21.83 17.49
N GLY A 46 -4.03 -22.29 17.25
CA GLY A 46 -3.00 -22.35 18.27
C GLY A 46 -1.62 -22.26 17.63
N ASP A 47 -0.72 -21.65 18.35
CA ASP A 47 0.69 -21.65 18.02
C ASP A 47 1.52 -21.90 19.27
N LYS A 48 2.69 -22.51 19.06
CA LYS A 48 3.69 -22.75 20.09
C LYS A 48 4.99 -22.10 19.64
N ARG A 49 5.55 -21.26 20.51
CA ARG A 49 6.78 -20.53 20.23
C ARG A 49 7.78 -20.77 21.35
N TYR A 50 8.96 -21.19 20.98
CA TYR A 50 10.13 -21.17 21.85
C TYR A 50 11.04 -20.04 21.39
N TYR A 51 11.47 -19.25 22.34
CA TYR A 51 12.36 -18.12 22.08
C TYR A 51 13.46 -18.09 23.14
N PHE A 52 14.69 -18.06 22.68
CA PHE A 52 15.87 -17.87 23.52
C PHE A 52 16.67 -16.68 22.99
N GLN A 53 17.07 -15.79 23.90
CA GLN A 53 17.93 -14.66 23.57
C GLN A 53 18.98 -14.49 24.67
N ALA A 54 20.22 -14.22 24.26
CA ALA A 54 21.28 -13.78 25.13
C ALA A 54 21.98 -12.56 24.53
N SER A 55 22.29 -11.55 25.34
CA SER A 55 22.96 -10.33 24.87
C SER A 55 24.01 -9.86 25.88
N LEU A 56 25.05 -9.22 25.37
CA LEU A 56 26.09 -8.56 26.13
C LEU A 56 26.21 -7.12 25.64
N ASP A 57 26.19 -6.18 26.57
CA ASP A 57 26.38 -4.76 26.33
C ASP A 57 27.53 -4.21 27.17
N TYR A 58 28.45 -3.49 26.52
CA TYR A 58 29.55 -2.82 27.15
C TYR A 58 29.64 -1.38 26.64
N ASN A 59 29.54 -0.42 27.55
CA ASN A 59 29.65 1.01 27.26
C ASN A 59 30.64 1.67 28.21
N ARG A 60 31.65 2.38 27.68
CA ARG A 60 32.66 3.06 28.50
C ARG A 60 33.14 4.35 27.86
N LEU A 61 33.35 5.35 28.71
CA LEU A 61 34.02 6.61 28.36
C LEU A 61 35.50 6.53 28.80
N PHE A 62 36.41 6.60 27.84
CA PHE A 62 37.85 6.63 28.07
C PHE A 62 38.38 8.05 27.94
N ALA A 63 39.32 8.42 28.82
CA ALA A 63 40.01 9.72 28.81
C ALA A 63 39.05 10.93 28.67
N HIS A 64 37.83 10.84 29.16
CA HIS A 64 36.77 11.86 29.07
C HIS A 64 36.45 12.34 27.62
N ALA A 65 36.94 11.61 26.62
CA ALA A 65 36.81 12.02 25.22
C ALA A 65 36.33 10.91 24.27
N HIS A 66 36.61 9.65 24.58
CA HIS A 66 36.35 8.52 23.71
C HIS A 66 35.25 7.64 24.31
N ARG A 67 34.07 7.73 23.78
CA ARG A 67 32.95 6.85 24.15
C ARG A 67 32.95 5.63 23.21
N VAL A 68 33.07 4.45 23.79
CA VAL A 68 33.07 3.17 23.08
C VAL A 68 31.90 2.33 23.57
N GLY A 69 31.10 1.84 22.67
CA GLY A 69 30.04 0.87 22.93
C GLY A 69 30.22 -0.39 22.09
N VAL A 70 30.01 -1.54 22.72
CA VAL A 70 30.03 -2.85 22.07
C VAL A 70 28.81 -3.61 22.53
N PHE A 71 28.03 -4.10 21.56
CA PHE A 71 26.87 -4.94 21.82
C PHE A 71 26.98 -6.22 21.00
N GLY A 72 26.64 -7.34 21.60
CA GLY A 72 26.53 -8.63 20.92
C GLY A 72 25.27 -9.36 21.37
N MET A 73 24.61 -10.03 20.45
CA MET A 73 23.38 -10.77 20.71
C MET A 73 23.30 -12.05 19.88
N VAL A 74 22.78 -13.09 20.50
CA VAL A 74 22.32 -14.30 19.80
C VAL A 74 20.87 -14.55 20.16
N TYR A 75 20.06 -14.90 19.18
CA TYR A 75 18.72 -15.41 19.44
C TYR A 75 18.41 -16.63 18.58
N GLN A 76 17.56 -17.48 19.14
CA GLN A 76 17.00 -18.64 18.47
C GLN A 76 15.50 -18.65 18.69
N GLU A 77 14.75 -18.93 17.64
CA GLU A 77 13.30 -19.05 17.69
C GLU A 77 12.86 -20.33 16.98
N GLU A 78 11.91 -21.03 17.58
CA GLU A 78 11.15 -22.09 16.92
C GLU A 78 9.66 -21.80 17.11
N LYS A 79 8.92 -21.75 16.00
CA LYS A 79 7.47 -21.55 15.98
C LYS A 79 6.79 -22.72 15.27
N THR A 80 5.80 -23.32 15.94
CA THR A 80 4.96 -24.36 15.39
C THR A 80 3.52 -23.87 15.34
N ASP A 81 2.92 -23.81 14.15
CA ASP A 81 1.51 -23.53 13.97
C ASP A 81 0.74 -24.85 14.11
N VAL A 82 -0.32 -24.87 14.93
CA VAL A 82 -1.10 -26.08 15.20
C VAL A 82 -2.19 -26.32 14.16
N ASN A 83 -2.61 -25.26 13.46
CA ASN A 83 -3.64 -25.30 12.43
C ASN A 83 -3.03 -25.27 11.04
N PHE A 84 -2.55 -26.37 10.58
CA PHE A 84 -2.19 -26.58 9.18
C PHE A 84 -3.23 -27.49 8.53
N ASP A 85 -3.43 -27.33 7.24
CA ASP A 85 -4.19 -28.29 6.46
C ASP A 85 -3.48 -29.64 6.52
N SER A 86 -4.20 -30.71 6.87
CA SER A 86 -3.61 -32.05 6.97
C SER A 86 -2.98 -32.55 5.65
N SER A 87 -3.30 -31.91 4.54
CA SER A 87 -2.69 -32.13 3.24
C SER A 87 -1.41 -31.31 3.03
N ASP A 88 -1.14 -30.29 3.86
CA ASP A 88 0.07 -29.46 3.77
C ASP A 88 1.18 -29.98 4.70
N LEU A 89 1.92 -30.96 4.22
CA LEU A 89 3.08 -31.50 4.93
C LEU A 89 4.12 -30.41 5.27
N ILE A 90 4.32 -29.45 4.38
CA ILE A 90 5.29 -28.36 4.57
C ILE A 90 4.82 -27.40 5.67
N GLY A 91 3.53 -27.10 5.74
CA GLY A 91 2.93 -26.28 6.80
C GLY A 91 3.14 -26.86 8.20
N SER A 92 3.21 -28.20 8.33
CA SER A 92 3.40 -28.88 9.61
C SER A 92 4.81 -28.76 10.20
N ILE A 93 5.82 -28.42 9.39
CA ILE A 93 7.21 -28.32 9.84
C ILE A 93 7.38 -27.04 10.68
N PRO A 94 7.96 -27.11 11.89
CA PRO A 94 8.25 -25.93 12.69
C PRO A 94 9.11 -24.92 11.91
N ARG A 95 8.86 -23.64 12.12
CA ARG A 95 9.72 -22.56 11.57
C ARG A 95 10.83 -22.27 12.56
N ARG A 96 12.08 -22.34 12.11
CA ARG A 96 13.26 -22.10 12.92
C ARG A 96 14.04 -20.90 12.39
N ASN A 97 14.48 -20.07 13.30
CA ASN A 97 15.33 -18.92 13.01
C ASN A 97 16.48 -18.85 14.03
N LEU A 98 17.68 -18.61 13.54
CA LEU A 98 18.87 -18.42 14.35
C LEU A 98 19.59 -17.17 13.84
N ALA A 99 19.85 -16.22 14.73
CA ALA A 99 20.59 -15.02 14.34
C ALA A 99 21.62 -14.61 15.38
N TYR A 100 22.71 -14.08 14.85
CA TYR A 100 23.77 -13.41 15.58
C TYR A 100 23.78 -11.96 15.12
N SER A 101 23.93 -11.03 16.05
CA SER A 101 24.07 -9.61 15.71
C SER A 101 25.04 -8.92 16.63
N GLY A 102 25.69 -7.89 16.11
CA GLY A 102 26.61 -7.07 16.88
C GLY A 102 26.58 -5.63 16.44
N ARG A 103 26.95 -4.76 17.36
CA ARG A 103 27.07 -3.33 17.14
C ARG A 103 28.32 -2.81 17.83
N PHE A 104 29.07 -2.02 17.12
CA PHE A 104 30.18 -1.23 17.65
C PHE A 104 29.86 0.24 17.43
N THR A 105 29.94 1.04 18.50
CA THR A 105 29.75 2.49 18.44
C THR A 105 30.98 3.20 18.99
N TYR A 106 31.36 4.29 18.33
CA TYR A 106 32.44 5.13 18.74
C TYR A 106 32.06 6.61 18.61
N ALA A 107 32.31 7.38 19.66
CA ALA A 107 32.14 8.81 19.64
C ALA A 107 33.38 9.50 20.22
N TYR A 108 33.95 10.44 19.46
CA TYR A 108 35.05 11.28 19.93
C TYR A 108 34.53 12.67 20.28
N LYS A 109 34.62 12.99 21.59
CA LYS A 109 34.12 14.24 22.16
C LYS A 109 32.66 14.54 21.82
N ASP A 110 31.85 13.52 21.55
CA ASP A 110 30.48 13.61 21.07
C ASP A 110 30.29 14.43 19.79
N LYS A 111 31.41 14.70 19.05
CA LYS A 111 31.42 15.44 17.77
C LYS A 111 31.46 14.51 16.55
N TYR A 112 32.39 13.56 16.58
CA TYR A 112 32.59 12.58 15.52
C TYR A 112 32.00 11.26 15.97
N LEU A 113 31.02 10.78 15.25
CA LEU A 113 30.26 9.60 15.58
C LEU A 113 30.48 8.57 14.49
N ALA A 114 30.73 7.33 14.87
CA ALA A 114 30.81 6.20 13.95
C ALA A 114 30.11 4.99 14.57
N GLU A 115 29.42 4.25 13.74
CA GLU A 115 28.74 3.03 14.14
C GLU A 115 28.91 1.97 13.07
N PHE A 116 29.18 0.75 13.51
CA PHE A 116 29.19 -0.45 12.67
C PHE A 116 28.23 -1.47 13.28
N ASN A 117 27.26 -1.90 12.51
CA ASN A 117 26.33 -2.98 12.86
C ASN A 117 26.54 -4.15 11.90
N TRP A 118 26.31 -5.33 12.38
CA TRP A 118 26.23 -6.51 11.55
C TRP A 118 25.17 -7.48 12.06
N GLY A 119 24.52 -8.17 11.14
CA GLY A 119 23.60 -9.26 11.41
C GLY A 119 24.02 -10.48 10.59
N CYS A 120 23.95 -11.64 11.20
CA CYS A 120 24.10 -12.93 10.51
C CYS A 120 22.88 -13.77 10.87
N THR A 121 21.97 -13.94 9.91
CA THR A 121 20.70 -14.61 10.15
C THR A 121 20.59 -15.86 9.29
N GLY A 122 20.16 -16.96 9.90
CA GLY A 122 19.91 -18.24 9.24
C GLY A 122 18.43 -18.43 8.95
N SER A 123 18.09 -18.88 7.74
CA SER A 123 16.75 -19.23 7.31
C SER A 123 16.71 -20.63 6.68
N GLU A 124 15.72 -21.41 7.06
CA GLU A 124 15.46 -22.74 6.50
C GLU A 124 14.92 -22.69 5.07
N ASN A 125 14.51 -21.54 4.58
CA ASN A 125 13.99 -21.36 3.23
C ASN A 125 15.06 -21.54 2.15
N PHE A 126 16.34 -21.59 2.54
CA PHE A 126 17.47 -21.79 1.64
C PHE A 126 18.11 -23.17 1.84
N GLU A 127 18.67 -23.70 0.73
CA GLU A 127 19.38 -24.96 0.72
C GLU A 127 20.56 -24.96 1.71
N HIS A 128 20.92 -26.15 2.18
CA HIS A 128 22.06 -26.31 3.07
C HIS A 128 23.35 -25.68 2.49
N GLY A 129 24.04 -24.89 3.30
CA GLY A 129 25.19 -24.10 2.88
C GLY A 129 24.86 -22.67 2.40
N LYS A 130 23.59 -22.34 2.12
CA LYS A 130 23.13 -20.99 1.72
C LYS A 130 22.18 -20.35 2.76
N GLN A 131 21.97 -21.02 3.88
CA GLN A 131 21.01 -20.63 4.90
C GLN A 131 21.34 -19.33 5.60
N PHE A 132 22.64 -19.04 5.81
CA PHE A 132 23.08 -17.85 6.53
C PHE A 132 23.40 -16.68 5.60
N GLY A 133 22.73 -15.55 5.85
CA GLY A 133 23.03 -14.27 5.23
C GLY A 133 23.77 -13.35 6.20
N PHE A 134 24.79 -12.61 5.70
CA PHE A 134 25.51 -11.60 6.46
C PHE A 134 25.17 -10.21 5.95
N PHE A 135 24.73 -9.33 6.87
CA PHE A 135 24.18 -8.02 6.55
C PHE A 135 24.89 -6.95 7.37
N PRO A 136 25.93 -6.30 6.81
CA PRO A 136 26.63 -5.21 7.47
C PRO A 136 25.89 -3.87 7.30
N ALA A 137 26.09 -2.98 8.27
CA ALA A 137 25.69 -1.59 8.16
C ALA A 137 26.73 -0.68 8.84
N VAL A 138 27.00 0.46 8.21
CA VAL A 138 27.91 1.47 8.72
C VAL A 138 27.22 2.83 8.74
N SER A 139 27.50 3.64 9.76
CA SER A 139 27.04 5.01 9.79
C SER A 139 28.11 5.94 10.36
N ALA A 140 28.10 7.17 9.90
CA ALA A 140 28.94 8.24 10.41
C ALA A 140 28.12 9.50 10.65
N GLY A 141 28.47 10.24 11.70
CA GLY A 141 27.86 11.52 12.05
C GLY A 141 28.89 12.53 12.47
N TYR A 142 28.69 13.78 12.05
CA TYR A 142 29.53 14.88 12.44
C TYR A 142 28.67 16.03 12.98
N VAL A 143 28.86 16.32 14.27
CA VAL A 143 28.17 17.42 14.97
C VAL A 143 28.99 18.69 14.81
N ILE A 144 28.74 19.40 13.70
CA ILE A 144 29.50 20.60 13.29
C ILE A 144 29.31 21.73 14.31
N SER A 145 28.12 21.84 14.90
CA SER A 145 27.81 22.87 15.91
C SER A 145 28.71 22.79 17.15
N GLU A 146 29.31 21.62 17.43
CA GLU A 146 30.25 21.48 18.57
C GLU A 146 31.65 22.01 18.26
N GLU A 147 31.96 22.42 17.03
CA GLU A 147 33.24 22.98 16.69
C GLU A 147 33.41 24.42 17.20
N ALA A 148 34.64 24.76 17.66
CA ALA A 148 34.91 26.06 18.24
C ALA A 148 34.67 27.23 17.28
N PHE A 149 34.96 27.04 16.00
CA PHE A 149 34.71 28.05 14.99
C PHE A 149 33.20 28.28 14.78
N MET A 150 32.41 27.21 14.83
CA MET A 150 30.96 27.31 14.62
C MET A 150 30.27 27.99 15.79
N LYS A 151 30.65 27.62 17.04
CA LYS A 151 30.14 28.26 18.26
C LYS A 151 30.45 29.78 18.32
N LYS A 152 31.59 30.20 17.75
CA LYS A 152 31.95 31.61 17.69
C LYS A 152 31.26 32.38 16.57
N ALA A 153 31.17 31.78 15.39
CA ALA A 153 30.61 32.42 14.21
C ALA A 153 29.07 32.47 14.19
N LEU A 154 28.42 31.40 14.65
CA LEU A 154 26.97 31.22 14.57
C LEU A 154 26.37 30.74 15.91
N PRO A 155 26.38 31.59 16.96
CA PRO A 155 25.94 31.21 18.29
C PRO A 155 24.45 30.90 18.42
N TRP A 156 23.67 31.21 17.38
CA TRP A 156 22.24 30.91 17.30
C TRP A 156 21.95 29.48 16.81
N ILE A 157 22.97 28.73 16.40
CA ILE A 157 22.87 27.31 16.04
C ILE A 157 23.15 26.48 17.29
N ASP A 158 22.10 25.83 17.81
CA ASP A 158 22.25 24.95 18.98
C ASP A 158 22.80 23.59 18.57
N GLN A 159 22.27 23.04 17.47
CA GLN A 159 22.72 21.77 16.90
C GLN A 159 22.71 21.83 15.39
N PHE A 160 23.78 21.39 14.78
CA PHE A 160 23.85 21.10 13.37
C PHE A 160 24.73 19.87 13.16
N LYS A 161 24.06 18.77 12.74
CA LYS A 161 24.70 17.47 12.58
C LYS A 161 24.41 16.94 11.17
N ILE A 162 25.45 16.52 10.48
CA ILE A 162 25.34 15.79 9.22
C ILE A 162 25.57 14.32 9.54
N ARG A 163 24.77 13.46 8.92
CA ARG A 163 24.89 12.00 9.04
C ARG A 163 24.77 11.32 7.71
N ALA A 164 25.44 10.18 7.59
CA ALA A 164 25.33 9.31 6.44
C ALA A 164 25.36 7.85 6.90
N SER A 165 24.58 7.01 6.26
CA SER A 165 24.59 5.58 6.53
C SER A 165 24.50 4.77 5.25
N TYR A 166 25.08 3.58 5.31
CA TYR A 166 24.92 2.50 4.36
C TYR A 166 24.63 1.21 5.13
N GLY A 167 23.67 0.43 4.66
CA GLY A 167 23.38 -0.85 5.27
C GLY A 167 22.76 -1.84 4.29
N GLU A 168 23.00 -3.10 4.55
CA GLU A 168 22.38 -4.20 3.84
C GLU A 168 21.36 -4.92 4.74
N VAL A 169 20.22 -5.28 4.17
CA VAL A 169 19.15 -6.02 4.84
C VAL A 169 18.74 -7.18 3.95
N GLY A 170 18.76 -8.39 4.51
CA GLY A 170 18.28 -9.58 3.84
C GLY A 170 16.80 -9.83 4.07
N ASN A 171 16.14 -10.37 3.04
CA ASN A 171 14.77 -10.84 3.12
C ASN A 171 14.71 -12.29 2.69
N ASP A 172 14.08 -13.15 3.49
CA ASP A 172 13.84 -14.58 3.24
C ASP A 172 12.36 -14.91 3.01
N VAL A 173 11.51 -13.90 2.89
CA VAL A 173 10.08 -14.06 2.59
C VAL A 173 9.90 -14.31 1.11
N LEU A 174 9.83 -15.56 0.73
CA LEU A 174 9.80 -16.02 -0.66
C LEU A 174 8.34 -16.24 -1.11
N ASP A 175 7.57 -15.14 -1.23
CA ASP A 175 6.14 -15.16 -1.62
C ASP A 175 5.30 -16.13 -0.79
N GLY A 176 5.60 -16.22 0.53
CA GLY A 176 4.94 -17.14 1.47
C GLY A 176 5.31 -18.62 1.30
N ARG A 177 6.16 -18.96 0.35
CA ARG A 177 6.63 -20.34 0.13
C ARG A 177 7.67 -20.73 1.16
N ARG A 178 7.61 -21.97 1.57
CA ARG A 178 8.62 -22.61 2.43
C ARG A 178 9.38 -23.65 1.64
N PHE A 179 10.67 -23.77 1.90
CA PHE A 179 11.56 -24.74 1.23
C PHE A 179 11.44 -24.71 -0.31
N PRO A 180 11.47 -23.53 -0.96
CA PRO A 180 11.22 -23.42 -2.40
C PRO A 180 12.29 -24.13 -3.26
N TYR A 181 13.37 -24.62 -2.66
CA TYR A 181 14.38 -25.45 -3.30
C TYR A 181 13.93 -26.91 -3.47
N VAL A 182 12.83 -27.34 -2.82
CA VAL A 182 12.28 -28.68 -2.92
C VAL A 182 11.20 -28.72 -3.98
N SER A 183 11.32 -29.69 -4.91
CA SER A 183 10.23 -29.97 -5.86
C SER A 183 9.10 -30.75 -5.18
N LEU A 184 7.87 -30.32 -5.41
CA LEU A 184 6.68 -31.01 -4.94
C LEU A 184 6.02 -31.75 -6.10
N ILE A 185 5.78 -33.04 -5.89
CA ILE A 185 5.13 -33.93 -6.85
C ILE A 185 3.76 -34.31 -6.29
N ASP A 186 2.74 -34.08 -7.09
CA ASP A 186 1.37 -34.46 -6.79
C ASP A 186 1.13 -35.87 -7.34
N THR A 187 0.78 -36.80 -6.45
CA THR A 187 0.58 -38.19 -6.83
C THR A 187 -0.88 -38.53 -7.12
N ASP A 188 -1.80 -37.67 -6.69
CA ASP A 188 -3.24 -37.93 -6.74
C ASP A 188 -3.95 -37.06 -7.81
N ASP A 189 -3.37 -35.93 -8.21
CA ASP A 189 -3.98 -34.96 -9.12
C ASP A 189 -3.28 -34.86 -10.49
N GLY A 190 -2.43 -35.80 -10.81
CA GLY A 190 -1.74 -35.88 -12.13
C GLY A 190 -2.66 -36.26 -13.30
N GLY A 191 -3.93 -36.51 -13.01
CA GLY A 191 -4.83 -37.10 -13.99
C GLY A 191 -4.59 -38.58 -14.19
N SER A 192 -5.15 -39.15 -15.23
CA SER A 192 -4.95 -40.57 -15.54
C SER A 192 -5.00 -40.78 -17.05
N TYR A 193 -4.27 -41.77 -17.52
CA TYR A 193 -4.32 -42.21 -18.88
C TYR A 193 -4.82 -43.64 -18.98
N SER A 194 -5.72 -43.91 -19.92
CA SER A 194 -6.31 -45.21 -20.15
C SER A 194 -5.62 -45.87 -21.35
N PHE A 195 -4.96 -47.00 -21.07
CA PHE A 195 -4.31 -47.82 -22.07
C PHE A 195 -5.18 -49.00 -22.50
N GLY A 196 -4.85 -49.62 -23.63
CA GLY A 196 -5.54 -50.76 -24.20
C GLY A 196 -6.65 -50.37 -25.18
N GLU A 197 -7.05 -51.35 -26.00
CA GLU A 197 -8.00 -51.19 -27.11
C GLU A 197 -9.36 -50.57 -26.65
N PHE A 198 -9.77 -50.88 -25.41
CA PHE A 198 -11.02 -50.39 -24.80
C PHE A 198 -10.78 -49.44 -23.64
N GLY A 199 -9.56 -48.90 -23.48
CA GLY A 199 -9.25 -47.99 -22.38
C GLY A 199 -9.43 -48.59 -20.97
N THR A 200 -9.32 -49.92 -20.83
CA THR A 200 -9.60 -50.63 -19.58
C THR A 200 -8.47 -50.59 -18.56
N ASN A 201 -7.25 -50.27 -18.99
CA ASN A 201 -6.09 -50.17 -18.12
C ASN A 201 -5.82 -48.70 -17.80
N ARG A 202 -6.40 -48.21 -16.72
CA ARG A 202 -6.21 -46.82 -16.25
C ARG A 202 -4.99 -46.72 -15.37
N VAL A 203 -4.04 -45.91 -15.75
CA VAL A 203 -2.81 -45.61 -15.02
C VAL A 203 -2.86 -44.17 -14.50
N GLN A 204 -2.64 -44.02 -13.20
CA GLN A 204 -2.55 -42.71 -12.56
C GLN A 204 -1.27 -42.00 -13.00
N ALA A 205 -1.38 -40.75 -13.39
CA ALA A 205 -0.22 -39.92 -13.75
C ALA A 205 0.23 -39.10 -12.53
N TYR A 206 1.51 -38.84 -12.48
CA TYR A 206 2.08 -37.89 -11.51
C TYR A 206 2.25 -36.51 -12.17
N ARG A 207 2.08 -35.47 -11.38
CA ARG A 207 2.26 -34.11 -11.83
C ARG A 207 3.25 -33.39 -10.92
N ILE A 208 4.20 -32.67 -11.50
CA ILE A 208 5.02 -31.74 -10.74
C ILE A 208 4.12 -30.56 -10.35
N ARG A 209 3.83 -30.41 -9.06
CA ARG A 209 3.04 -29.30 -8.52
C ARG A 209 3.86 -28.02 -8.44
N THR A 210 5.11 -28.14 -8.00
CA THR A 210 6.04 -27.01 -7.90
C THR A 210 7.43 -27.51 -8.25
N LEU A 211 8.08 -26.81 -9.18
CA LEU A 211 9.47 -27.07 -9.49
C LEU A 211 10.36 -26.36 -8.46
N GLY A 212 11.21 -27.12 -7.78
CA GLY A 212 12.17 -26.59 -6.83
C GLY A 212 13.27 -25.79 -7.50
N THR A 213 13.73 -24.74 -6.82
CA THR A 213 14.83 -23.89 -7.28
C THR A 213 16.02 -23.99 -6.32
N PRO A 214 17.03 -24.81 -6.62
CA PRO A 214 18.13 -25.11 -5.68
C PRO A 214 19.11 -23.95 -5.48
N ASN A 215 19.16 -22.98 -6.38
CA ASN A 215 20.12 -21.87 -6.34
C ASN A 215 19.57 -20.56 -5.75
N LEU A 216 18.56 -20.66 -4.91
CA LEU A 216 17.99 -19.50 -4.25
C LEU A 216 18.95 -18.88 -3.23
N THR A 217 18.95 -17.56 -3.20
CA THR A 217 19.70 -16.74 -2.26
C THR A 217 18.80 -15.71 -1.59
N TRP A 218 19.34 -15.04 -0.60
CA TRP A 218 18.68 -13.91 0.05
C TRP A 218 18.38 -12.77 -0.95
N GLU A 219 17.21 -12.20 -0.88
CA GLU A 219 16.93 -10.89 -1.45
C GLU A 219 17.66 -9.84 -0.62
N ILE A 220 18.43 -8.96 -1.25
CA ILE A 220 19.26 -7.96 -0.56
C ILE A 220 18.77 -6.55 -0.88
N ALA A 221 18.43 -5.81 0.19
CA ALA A 221 18.15 -4.39 0.12
C ALA A 221 19.37 -3.59 0.60
N LYS A 222 20.00 -2.83 -0.32
CA LYS A 222 21.09 -1.89 -0.05
C LYS A 222 20.51 -0.51 0.18
N LYS A 223 20.64 -0.03 1.41
CA LYS A 223 20.06 1.23 1.87
C LYS A 223 21.13 2.28 2.05
N TYR A 224 20.91 3.44 1.45
CA TYR A 224 21.74 4.63 1.59
C TYR A 224 20.87 5.73 2.17
N ASP A 225 21.38 6.41 3.15
CA ASP A 225 20.72 7.55 3.80
C ASP A 225 21.73 8.66 4.06
N VAL A 226 21.35 9.89 3.74
CA VAL A 226 22.12 11.10 4.05
C VAL A 226 21.15 12.12 4.64
N GLY A 227 21.46 12.54 5.87
CA GLY A 227 20.56 13.41 6.60
C GLY A 227 21.27 14.55 7.32
N VAL A 228 20.48 15.56 7.65
CA VAL A 228 20.88 16.72 8.45
C VAL A 228 19.90 16.88 9.59
N ASP A 229 20.42 16.90 10.83
CA ASP A 229 19.66 17.26 12.03
C ASP A 229 20.04 18.68 12.45
N PHE A 230 19.05 19.53 12.72
CA PHE A 230 19.29 20.92 13.10
C PHE A 230 18.41 21.39 14.26
N SER A 231 18.96 22.31 15.05
CA SER A 231 18.24 23.03 16.09
C SER A 231 18.82 24.46 16.18
N PHE A 232 17.95 25.45 16.18
CA PHE A 232 18.28 26.86 16.12
C PHE A 232 17.51 27.66 17.18
N PHE A 233 18.14 28.78 17.63
CA PHE A 233 17.54 29.78 18.51
C PHE A 233 17.06 29.20 19.86
N ASN A 234 17.93 28.44 20.54
CA ASN A 234 17.64 27.75 21.81
C ASN A 234 16.46 26.76 21.67
N GLY A 235 16.49 25.94 20.60
CA GLY A 235 15.49 24.91 20.36
C GLY A 235 14.16 25.41 19.83
N LYS A 236 14.05 26.71 19.44
CA LYS A 236 12.80 27.23 18.89
C LYS A 236 12.45 26.62 17.55
N ILE A 237 13.45 26.38 16.71
CA ILE A 237 13.30 25.67 15.44
C ILE A 237 14.16 24.42 15.50
N SER A 238 13.57 23.27 15.26
CA SER A 238 14.30 22.01 15.20
C SER A 238 13.72 21.11 14.12
N GLY A 239 14.55 20.25 13.56
CA GLY A 239 14.08 19.34 12.52
C GLY A 239 15.17 18.43 11.99
N ALA A 240 14.76 17.61 11.05
CA ALA A 240 15.61 16.74 10.26
C ALA A 240 15.16 16.72 8.82
N LEU A 241 16.11 16.56 7.91
CA LEU A 241 15.88 16.36 6.49
C LEU A 241 16.78 15.23 6.01
N ASP A 242 16.19 14.24 5.37
CA ASP A 242 16.85 13.05 4.88
C ASP A 242 16.60 12.83 3.40
N TRP A 243 17.63 12.39 2.72
CA TRP A 243 17.56 11.76 1.42
C TRP A 243 17.90 10.29 1.55
N PHE A 244 17.05 9.43 0.98
CA PHE A 244 17.25 7.99 1.02
C PHE A 244 17.20 7.35 -0.35
N LEU A 245 17.93 6.26 -0.50
CA LEU A 245 17.92 5.38 -1.66
C LEU A 245 17.99 3.93 -1.19
N ASP A 246 16.97 3.15 -1.53
CA ASP A 246 16.89 1.71 -1.29
C ASP A 246 16.99 0.98 -2.63
N LYS A 247 18.03 0.19 -2.83
CA LYS A 247 18.22 -0.69 -4.00
C LYS A 247 17.99 -2.11 -3.57
N ARG A 248 17.02 -2.77 -4.18
CA ARG A 248 16.73 -4.18 -3.96
C ARG A 248 17.21 -4.98 -5.14
N ASP A 249 18.13 -5.87 -4.85
CA ASP A 249 18.70 -6.85 -5.79
C ASP A 249 18.20 -8.25 -5.42
N ASP A 250 18.26 -9.17 -6.38
CA ASP A 250 17.94 -10.58 -6.20
C ASP A 250 16.51 -10.84 -5.67
N ILE A 251 15.55 -10.00 -6.08
CA ILE A 251 14.14 -10.17 -5.71
C ILE A 251 13.64 -11.51 -6.23
N PHE A 252 13.07 -12.30 -5.32
CA PHE A 252 12.50 -13.60 -5.64
C PHE A 252 11.19 -13.43 -6.41
N MET A 253 11.15 -13.99 -7.62
CA MET A 253 9.98 -13.89 -8.48
C MET A 253 9.91 -15.04 -9.48
N GLN A 254 8.73 -15.24 -10.05
CA GLN A 254 8.51 -16.21 -11.11
C GLN A 254 9.23 -15.76 -12.38
N ARG A 255 10.00 -16.68 -13.01
CA ARG A 255 10.63 -16.43 -14.30
C ARG A 255 9.57 -16.19 -15.36
N LYS A 256 9.70 -15.12 -16.12
CA LYS A 256 8.77 -14.80 -17.22
C LYS A 256 9.34 -15.17 -18.59
N HIS A 257 10.65 -15.25 -18.69
CA HIS A 257 11.34 -15.54 -19.93
C HIS A 257 11.62 -17.03 -20.09
N MET A 258 10.56 -17.83 -20.23
CA MET A 258 10.68 -19.27 -20.52
C MET A 258 9.86 -19.64 -21.75
N PRO A 259 10.46 -20.37 -22.72
CA PRO A 259 9.74 -20.87 -23.88
C PRO A 259 8.61 -21.83 -23.46
N LEU A 260 7.43 -21.68 -24.04
CA LEU A 260 6.29 -22.59 -23.81
C LEU A 260 6.62 -24.05 -24.17
N THR A 261 7.57 -24.26 -25.08
CA THR A 261 8.04 -25.59 -25.51
C THR A 261 8.72 -26.41 -24.41
N THR A 262 9.07 -25.77 -23.27
CA THR A 262 9.61 -26.50 -22.11
C THR A 262 8.57 -27.37 -21.40
N GLY A 263 7.26 -27.18 -21.69
CA GLY A 263 6.18 -27.86 -20.99
C GLY A 263 5.97 -27.41 -19.54
N LEU A 264 6.66 -26.37 -19.10
CA LEU A 264 6.63 -25.81 -17.73
C LEU A 264 5.84 -24.51 -17.63
N ALA A 265 4.97 -24.19 -18.60
CA ALA A 265 4.25 -22.92 -18.68
C ALA A 265 3.44 -22.61 -17.40
N ASP A 266 2.80 -23.62 -16.80
CA ASP A 266 2.01 -23.50 -15.59
C ASP A 266 2.85 -23.63 -14.30
N GLN A 267 4.11 -23.98 -14.42
CA GLN A 267 5.02 -24.30 -13.30
C GLN A 267 6.37 -23.60 -13.47
N THR A 268 6.34 -22.40 -14.02
CA THR A 268 7.53 -21.61 -14.25
C THR A 268 8.37 -21.50 -12.96
N PRO A 269 9.66 -21.86 -12.98
CA PRO A 269 10.49 -21.83 -11.79
C PRO A 269 10.62 -20.41 -11.25
N MET A 270 10.81 -20.32 -9.96
CA MET A 270 11.14 -19.09 -9.27
C MET A 270 12.65 -18.85 -9.34
N ALA A 271 13.08 -17.59 -9.30
CA ALA A 271 14.50 -17.24 -9.23
C ALA A 271 14.69 -15.85 -8.59
N ASN A 272 15.91 -15.59 -8.13
CA ASN A 272 16.34 -14.27 -7.66
C ASN A 272 16.80 -13.42 -8.86
N VAL A 273 15.87 -12.81 -9.58
CA VAL A 273 16.15 -12.08 -10.82
C VAL A 273 15.65 -10.64 -10.84
N GLY A 274 14.71 -10.33 -9.96
CA GLY A 274 14.12 -8.98 -9.92
C GLY A 274 15.06 -7.94 -9.32
N LYS A 275 14.99 -6.71 -9.82
CA LYS A 275 15.72 -5.56 -9.29
C LYS A 275 14.84 -4.33 -9.31
N MET A 276 14.86 -3.58 -8.22
CA MET A 276 14.15 -2.31 -8.11
C MET A 276 14.91 -1.30 -7.24
N LYS A 277 14.57 -0.05 -7.38
CA LYS A 277 15.02 1.00 -6.47
C LYS A 277 13.84 1.81 -5.97
N SER A 278 13.97 2.30 -4.75
CA SER A 278 13.07 3.27 -4.13
C SER A 278 13.90 4.42 -3.60
N TYR A 279 13.50 5.65 -3.85
CA TYR A 279 14.26 6.82 -3.39
C TYR A 279 13.33 7.99 -3.11
N GLY A 280 13.81 8.91 -2.30
CA GLY A 280 12.99 10.04 -1.92
C GLY A 280 13.64 10.96 -0.91
N TRP A 281 12.79 11.78 -0.34
CA TRP A 281 13.09 12.74 0.70
C TRP A 281 12.09 12.61 1.81
N GLU A 282 12.57 12.70 3.03
CA GLU A 282 11.68 12.83 4.19
C GLU A 282 12.21 13.90 5.13
N GLY A 283 11.32 14.47 5.91
CA GLY A 283 11.75 15.49 6.83
C GLY A 283 10.66 15.88 7.81
N ASN A 284 11.12 16.50 8.88
CA ASN A 284 10.26 17.11 9.86
C ASN A 284 10.83 18.46 10.29
N ILE A 285 9.94 19.36 10.69
CA ILE A 285 10.28 20.65 11.28
C ILE A 285 9.34 20.94 12.44
N GLY A 286 9.93 21.37 13.54
CA GLY A 286 9.24 21.86 14.73
C GLY A 286 9.57 23.33 14.97
N PHE A 287 8.55 24.12 15.30
CA PHE A 287 8.70 25.48 15.78
C PHE A 287 7.98 25.64 17.10
N THR A 288 8.69 26.13 18.12
CA THR A 288 8.13 26.36 19.46
C THR A 288 8.44 27.77 19.89
N GLN A 289 7.41 28.54 20.26
CA GLN A 289 7.55 29.93 20.68
C GLN A 289 6.55 30.26 21.79
N SER A 290 7.04 30.88 22.85
CA SER A 290 6.20 31.49 23.87
C SER A 290 6.02 32.98 23.59
N ILE A 291 4.78 33.45 23.51
CA ILE A 291 4.39 34.85 23.28
C ILE A 291 3.49 35.26 24.45
N GLY A 292 4.09 35.95 25.42
CA GLY A 292 3.38 36.27 26.66
C GLY A 292 2.94 35.01 27.40
N GLN A 293 1.63 34.82 27.54
CA GLN A 293 1.04 33.64 28.20
C GLN A 293 0.64 32.52 27.21
N VAL A 294 0.93 32.67 25.94
CA VAL A 294 0.60 31.71 24.91
C VAL A 294 1.85 30.94 24.52
N ASN A 295 1.83 29.62 24.63
CA ASN A 295 2.84 28.73 24.12
C ASN A 295 2.33 28.11 22.81
N LEU A 296 3.01 28.41 21.72
CA LEU A 296 2.70 27.90 20.39
C LEU A 296 3.72 26.84 19.97
N GLN A 297 3.24 25.74 19.42
CA GLN A 297 4.05 24.70 18.82
C GLN A 297 3.46 24.33 17.46
N LEU A 298 4.25 24.52 16.42
CA LEU A 298 3.97 24.04 15.07
C LEU A 298 4.88 22.85 14.79
N ARG A 299 4.34 21.77 14.21
CA ARG A 299 5.09 20.61 13.73
C ARG A 299 4.61 20.28 12.34
N ALA A 300 5.55 20.06 11.44
CA ALA A 300 5.24 19.56 10.10
C ALA A 300 6.17 18.39 9.78
N ASN A 301 5.66 17.44 9.01
CA ASN A 301 6.43 16.35 8.46
C ASN A 301 5.99 16.06 7.04
N PHE A 302 6.89 15.50 6.25
CA PHE A 302 6.58 15.00 4.92
C PHE A 302 7.47 13.82 4.58
N THR A 303 6.95 12.96 3.69
CA THR A 303 7.69 11.89 3.02
C THR A 303 7.31 11.91 1.56
N TYR A 304 8.29 12.07 0.69
CA TYR A 304 8.16 11.93 -0.76
C TYR A 304 8.96 10.72 -1.21
N GLN A 305 8.30 9.78 -1.88
CA GLN A 305 8.90 8.53 -2.33
C GLN A 305 8.46 8.17 -3.73
N THR A 306 9.40 7.71 -4.54
CA THR A 306 9.15 7.08 -5.83
C THR A 306 9.93 5.77 -5.97
N THR A 307 9.52 4.94 -6.92
CA THR A 307 10.15 3.64 -7.18
C THR A 307 10.38 3.47 -8.66
N ASP A 308 11.44 2.77 -9.06
CA ASP A 308 11.65 2.35 -10.44
C ASP A 308 11.97 0.85 -10.48
N ILE A 309 11.32 0.14 -11.37
CA ILE A 309 11.64 -1.25 -11.68
C ILE A 309 12.86 -1.25 -12.61
N ILE A 310 13.95 -1.87 -12.17
CA ILE A 310 15.19 -1.96 -12.94
C ILE A 310 15.20 -3.22 -13.80
N ASP A 311 14.73 -4.34 -13.23
CA ASP A 311 14.63 -5.61 -13.92
C ASP A 311 13.48 -6.44 -13.35
N LYS A 312 12.70 -7.08 -14.22
CA LYS A 312 11.56 -7.93 -13.85
C LYS A 312 11.52 -9.25 -14.67
N ASP A 313 12.65 -9.67 -15.21
CA ASP A 313 12.77 -10.88 -16.06
C ASP A 313 11.75 -10.85 -17.21
N GLU A 314 11.57 -9.71 -17.87
CA GLU A 314 10.61 -9.53 -18.95
C GLU A 314 11.26 -9.85 -20.30
N ALA A 315 10.53 -10.54 -21.17
CA ALA A 315 10.92 -10.67 -22.57
C ALA A 315 10.96 -9.29 -23.24
N ALA A 316 11.91 -9.09 -24.14
CA ALA A 316 11.93 -7.87 -24.95
C ALA A 316 10.60 -7.71 -25.69
N ASN A 317 10.02 -6.51 -25.63
CA ASN A 317 8.80 -6.15 -26.31
C ASN A 317 9.07 -4.95 -27.22
N GLU A 318 8.57 -4.97 -28.44
CA GLU A 318 8.70 -3.85 -29.37
C GLU A 318 7.99 -2.59 -28.84
N LEU A 319 6.89 -2.81 -28.09
CA LEU A 319 6.15 -1.73 -27.46
C LEU A 319 6.74 -1.48 -26.06
N TRP A 320 7.75 -0.63 -25.98
CA TRP A 320 8.50 -0.34 -24.77
C TRP A 320 7.62 0.06 -23.57
N TYR A 321 6.49 0.72 -23.83
CA TYR A 321 5.56 1.17 -22.79
C TYR A 321 4.74 0.02 -22.18
N LYS A 322 4.76 -1.17 -22.77
CA LYS A 322 4.12 -2.37 -22.19
C LYS A 322 5.01 -3.05 -21.13
N MET A 323 6.29 -2.78 -21.16
CA MET A 323 7.22 -3.32 -20.16
C MET A 323 6.99 -2.63 -18.81
N ASP A 324 7.25 -3.35 -17.71
CA ASP A 324 7.27 -2.77 -16.38
C ASP A 324 8.63 -2.12 -16.06
N LYS A 325 9.70 -2.59 -16.71
CA LYS A 325 11.04 -2.02 -16.60
C LYS A 325 11.07 -0.55 -16.95
N GLY A 326 11.64 0.27 -16.07
CA GLY A 326 11.73 1.72 -16.24
C GLY A 326 10.53 2.50 -15.70
N PHE A 327 9.50 1.82 -15.22
CA PHE A 327 8.31 2.42 -14.61
C PHE A 327 8.24 2.19 -13.11
N GLN A 328 7.33 2.87 -12.45
CA GLN A 328 7.09 2.72 -11.02
C GLN A 328 6.45 1.37 -10.71
N LEU A 329 6.74 0.84 -9.53
CA LEU A 329 6.03 -0.34 -9.03
C LEU A 329 4.52 -0.02 -8.92
N ASN A 330 3.68 -0.89 -9.49
CA ASN A 330 2.24 -0.71 -9.58
C ASN A 330 1.82 0.58 -10.32
N GLN A 331 2.55 0.94 -11.37
CA GLN A 331 2.20 2.03 -12.27
C GLN A 331 0.78 1.82 -12.82
N SER A 332 -0.08 2.82 -12.68
CA SER A 332 -1.39 2.82 -13.31
C SER A 332 -1.26 2.74 -14.82
N ARG A 333 -2.04 1.88 -15.46
CA ARG A 333 -2.01 1.67 -16.92
C ARG A 333 -3.43 1.67 -17.47
N GLY A 334 -3.61 2.21 -18.68
CA GLY A 334 -4.91 2.26 -19.35
C GLY A 334 -4.82 2.91 -20.71
N LEU A 335 -5.95 3.06 -21.37
CA LEU A 335 -6.08 3.72 -22.65
C LEU A 335 -6.10 5.24 -22.50
N ILE A 336 -5.66 5.96 -23.51
CA ILE A 336 -5.82 7.41 -23.58
C ILE A 336 -7.18 7.71 -24.21
N ALA A 337 -8.12 8.25 -23.45
CA ALA A 337 -9.41 8.71 -23.95
C ALA A 337 -9.27 10.07 -24.65
N LEU A 338 -9.92 10.23 -25.79
CA LEU A 338 -9.98 11.45 -26.60
C LEU A 338 -11.31 12.20 -26.47
N GLY A 339 -12.20 11.74 -25.61
CA GLY A 339 -13.58 12.21 -25.46
C GLY A 339 -14.59 11.15 -25.87
N LEU A 340 -15.79 11.57 -26.23
CA LEU A 340 -16.86 10.69 -26.70
C LEU A 340 -17.05 10.84 -28.20
N PHE A 341 -17.43 9.76 -28.88
CA PHE A 341 -17.80 9.83 -30.28
C PHE A 341 -19.03 10.72 -30.51
N LYS A 342 -18.92 11.65 -31.45
CA LYS A 342 -19.97 12.61 -31.77
C LYS A 342 -21.09 11.97 -32.60
N ASP A 343 -20.71 11.24 -33.64
CA ASP A 343 -21.63 10.69 -34.65
C ASP A 343 -21.04 9.42 -35.28
N GLN A 344 -21.82 8.75 -36.12
CA GLN A 344 -21.43 7.55 -36.84
C GLN A 344 -20.29 7.80 -37.83
N ASP A 345 -20.29 8.97 -38.49
CA ASP A 345 -19.24 9.33 -39.46
C ASP A 345 -17.87 9.45 -38.79
N GLU A 346 -17.82 9.89 -37.54
CA GLU A 346 -16.58 9.92 -36.75
C GLU A 346 -16.12 8.50 -36.39
N ILE A 347 -17.05 7.62 -35.99
CA ILE A 347 -16.73 6.21 -35.69
C ILE A 347 -16.14 5.53 -36.93
N ASP A 348 -16.78 5.68 -38.09
CA ASP A 348 -16.36 5.03 -39.33
C ASP A 348 -14.99 5.48 -39.84
N ARG A 349 -14.58 6.70 -39.50
CA ARG A 349 -13.26 7.27 -39.86
C ARG A 349 -12.18 7.06 -38.78
N SER A 350 -12.55 6.58 -37.61
CA SER A 350 -11.61 6.37 -36.49
C SER A 350 -11.04 4.95 -36.53
N PRO A 351 -9.89 4.71 -35.88
CA PRO A 351 -9.37 3.37 -35.65
C PRO A 351 -10.41 2.46 -35.02
N LYS A 352 -10.46 1.21 -35.47
CA LYS A 352 -11.46 0.25 -35.02
C LYS A 352 -11.23 -0.11 -33.54
N GLN A 353 -12.19 0.18 -32.68
CA GLN A 353 -12.13 -0.21 -31.26
C GLN A 353 -12.56 -1.67 -31.07
N THR A 354 -11.73 -2.48 -30.42
CA THR A 354 -12.04 -3.87 -30.10
C THR A 354 -13.05 -3.91 -28.96
N SER A 355 -14.26 -4.37 -29.24
CA SER A 355 -15.37 -4.46 -28.29
C SER A 355 -16.26 -5.64 -28.61
N ASN A 356 -16.93 -6.19 -27.61
CA ASN A 356 -17.92 -7.27 -27.75
C ASN A 356 -19.29 -6.78 -28.25
N ARG A 357 -19.43 -5.47 -28.48
CA ARG A 357 -20.64 -4.81 -28.95
C ARG A 357 -20.33 -3.73 -30.00
N PRO A 358 -21.28 -3.34 -30.83
CA PRO A 358 -21.10 -2.20 -31.71
C PRO A 358 -20.80 -0.91 -30.94
N ILE A 359 -19.85 -0.13 -31.43
CA ILE A 359 -19.55 1.21 -30.94
C ILE A 359 -20.63 2.17 -31.43
N LEU A 360 -21.11 3.02 -30.54
CA LEU A 360 -22.21 3.97 -30.81
C LEU A 360 -21.75 5.41 -30.51
N PRO A 361 -22.39 6.43 -31.09
CA PRO A 361 -22.20 7.80 -30.67
C PRO A 361 -22.44 7.96 -29.16
N GLY A 362 -21.55 8.67 -28.49
CA GLY A 362 -21.52 8.78 -27.02
C GLY A 362 -20.70 7.73 -26.29
N ASP A 363 -20.16 6.71 -26.97
CA ASP A 363 -19.15 5.83 -26.42
C ASP A 363 -17.78 6.52 -26.36
N ILE A 364 -16.91 6.06 -25.47
CA ILE A 364 -15.57 6.64 -25.28
C ILE A 364 -14.70 6.30 -26.49
N LYS A 365 -14.09 7.35 -27.06
CA LYS A 365 -13.12 7.28 -28.13
C LYS A 365 -11.71 7.20 -27.57
N TYR A 366 -10.91 6.25 -28.02
CA TYR A 366 -9.54 6.05 -27.57
C TYR A 366 -8.50 6.39 -28.64
N LYS A 367 -7.29 6.69 -28.18
CA LYS A 367 -6.14 6.97 -29.03
C LYS A 367 -5.48 5.66 -29.44
N ASP A 368 -5.26 5.49 -30.74
CA ASP A 368 -4.34 4.51 -31.31
C ASP A 368 -2.91 4.97 -31.04
N VAL A 369 -2.21 4.26 -30.18
CA VAL A 369 -0.87 4.66 -29.72
C VAL A 369 0.22 4.06 -30.58
N ASN A 370 0.03 2.82 -31.05
CA ASN A 370 0.99 2.12 -31.90
C ASN A 370 0.79 2.41 -33.39
N GLY A 371 -0.35 3.00 -33.80
CA GLY A 371 -0.65 3.40 -35.17
C GLY A 371 -1.04 2.24 -36.10
N ASP A 372 -1.53 1.12 -35.55
CA ASP A 372 -1.91 -0.06 -36.32
C ASP A 372 -3.35 -0.01 -36.86
N GLY A 373 -4.11 1.02 -36.51
CA GLY A 373 -5.50 1.21 -36.92
C GLY A 373 -6.52 0.46 -36.06
N VAL A 374 -6.10 -0.21 -34.99
CA VAL A 374 -6.97 -0.99 -34.09
C VAL A 374 -6.71 -0.64 -32.65
N ILE A 375 -7.73 -0.24 -31.91
CA ILE A 375 -7.63 -0.01 -30.45
C ILE A 375 -7.81 -1.33 -29.71
N ASN A 376 -6.75 -1.79 -29.06
CA ASN A 376 -6.74 -3.04 -28.31
C ASN A 376 -5.87 -2.93 -27.05
N ASP A 377 -5.32 -4.04 -26.54
CA ASP A 377 -4.47 -4.04 -25.36
C ASP A 377 -3.05 -3.55 -25.67
N ASP A 378 -2.67 -3.40 -26.94
CA ASP A 378 -1.41 -2.84 -27.36
C ASP A 378 -1.35 -1.31 -27.25
N ASP A 379 -2.51 -0.66 -27.07
CA ASP A 379 -2.61 0.78 -26.80
C ASP A 379 -2.63 1.13 -25.30
N ILE A 380 -2.54 0.14 -24.42
CA ILE A 380 -2.49 0.37 -22.99
C ILE A 380 -1.12 0.92 -22.60
N VAL A 381 -1.11 2.15 -22.09
CA VAL A 381 0.10 2.89 -21.72
C VAL A 381 0.14 3.20 -20.21
N PRO A 382 1.32 3.52 -19.66
CA PRO A 382 1.41 4.06 -18.30
C PRO A 382 0.70 5.41 -18.20
N LEU A 383 -0.11 5.58 -17.17
CA LEU A 383 -0.91 6.77 -16.93
C LEU A 383 -0.66 7.33 -15.54
N GLY A 384 -0.58 8.65 -15.42
CA GLY A 384 -0.58 9.38 -14.16
C GLY A 384 0.39 8.83 -13.10
N TYR A 385 -0.05 8.90 -11.86
CA TYR A 385 0.68 8.36 -10.71
C TYR A 385 0.13 6.97 -10.33
N ARG A 386 0.91 6.25 -9.53
CA ARG A 386 0.46 5.00 -8.90
C ARG A 386 -0.64 5.27 -7.87
N GLU A 387 -1.41 4.25 -7.52
CA GLU A 387 -2.47 4.36 -6.52
C GLU A 387 -1.92 4.66 -5.10
N VAL A 388 -0.76 4.10 -4.76
CA VAL A 388 -0.09 4.39 -3.48
C VAL A 388 0.49 5.80 -3.51
N PRO A 389 0.15 6.67 -2.54
CA PRO A 389 0.64 8.05 -2.53
C PRO A 389 2.17 8.14 -2.54
N GLY A 390 2.71 8.92 -3.49
CA GLY A 390 4.13 9.25 -3.55
C GLY A 390 4.52 10.39 -2.60
N LEU A 391 3.56 11.20 -2.16
CA LEU A 391 3.73 12.27 -1.17
C LEU A 391 2.73 12.09 -0.04
N GLN A 392 3.23 12.11 1.19
CA GLN A 392 2.42 12.17 2.42
C GLN A 392 2.93 13.29 3.30
N TYR A 393 2.04 14.04 3.93
CA TYR A 393 2.44 15.14 4.81
C TYR A 393 1.43 15.36 5.92
N GLY A 394 1.94 15.91 7.03
CA GLY A 394 1.16 16.30 8.18
C GLY A 394 1.62 17.65 8.73
N VAL A 395 0.66 18.46 9.21
CA VAL A 395 0.92 19.73 9.87
C VAL A 395 0.06 19.81 11.13
N GLY A 396 0.72 19.90 12.28
CA GLY A 396 0.10 20.02 13.59
C GLY A 396 0.38 21.38 14.22
N LEU A 397 -0.63 22.01 14.75
CA LEU A 397 -0.55 23.22 15.56
C LEU A 397 -1.07 22.94 16.96
N SER A 398 -0.28 23.25 17.98
CA SER A 398 -0.73 23.23 19.37
C SER A 398 -0.54 24.62 19.99
N ALA A 399 -1.53 25.08 20.74
CA ALA A 399 -1.51 26.35 21.44
C ALA A 399 -2.00 26.15 22.88
N ASN A 400 -1.18 26.57 23.85
CA ASN A 400 -1.57 26.56 25.25
C ASN A 400 -1.65 28.02 25.74
N TRP A 401 -2.81 28.40 26.22
CA TRP A 401 -3.06 29.71 26.78
C TRP A 401 -3.69 29.60 28.17
N ARG A 402 -2.89 29.90 29.21
CA ARG A 402 -3.33 29.68 30.60
C ARG A 402 -3.77 28.22 30.80
N ASN A 403 -5.09 28.04 31.02
CA ASN A 403 -5.70 26.73 31.25
C ASN A 403 -6.30 26.11 29.98
N TRP A 404 -6.28 26.82 28.85
CA TRP A 404 -6.82 26.34 27.58
C TRP A 404 -5.72 25.67 26.75
N ASN A 405 -6.06 24.53 26.20
CA ASN A 405 -5.20 23.81 25.27
C ASN A 405 -5.96 23.60 23.96
N LEU A 406 -5.33 23.95 22.85
CA LEU A 406 -5.81 23.71 21.48
C LEU A 406 -4.80 22.85 20.75
N SER A 407 -5.28 21.82 20.08
CA SER A 407 -4.46 21.02 19.15
C SER A 407 -5.22 20.83 17.85
N VAL A 408 -4.56 21.07 16.73
CA VAL A 408 -5.12 20.91 15.38
C VAL A 408 -4.14 20.11 14.55
N LEU A 409 -4.62 19.09 13.84
CA LEU A 409 -3.83 18.25 12.95
C LEU A 409 -4.45 18.23 11.56
N PHE A 410 -3.66 18.63 10.58
CA PHE A 410 -3.91 18.42 9.17
C PHE A 410 -3.08 17.27 8.65
N GLN A 411 -3.66 16.44 7.79
CA GLN A 411 -2.98 15.35 7.10
C GLN A 411 -3.38 15.36 5.64
N GLY A 412 -2.43 15.11 4.76
CA GLY A 412 -2.71 15.07 3.34
C GLY A 412 -1.82 14.11 2.57
N THR A 413 -2.24 13.81 1.35
CA THR A 413 -1.49 13.01 0.38
C THR A 413 -1.45 13.70 -0.96
N GLY A 414 -0.50 13.29 -1.80
CA GLY A 414 -0.37 13.77 -3.17
C GLY A 414 0.39 12.79 -4.03
N LYS A 415 0.49 13.08 -5.31
CA LYS A 415 1.12 12.19 -6.29
C LYS A 415 0.54 10.78 -6.24
N CYS A 416 -0.77 10.70 -6.33
CA CYS A 416 -1.52 9.45 -6.37
C CYS A 416 -2.78 9.63 -7.22
N ASP A 417 -3.02 8.66 -8.08
CA ASP A 417 -4.19 8.58 -8.94
C ASP A 417 -4.85 7.22 -8.75
N PHE A 418 -6.12 7.13 -9.06
CA PHE A 418 -6.85 5.87 -9.03
C PHE A 418 -7.92 5.83 -10.11
N PHE A 419 -8.26 4.64 -10.55
CA PHE A 419 -9.38 4.45 -11.45
C PHE A 419 -10.68 4.33 -10.67
N ILE A 420 -11.72 4.97 -11.17
CA ILE A 420 -13.08 4.63 -10.77
C ILE A 420 -13.64 3.59 -11.74
N GLY A 421 -14.44 2.68 -11.22
CA GLY A 421 -14.95 1.57 -12.01
C GLY A 421 -15.92 0.67 -11.24
N GLY A 422 -16.27 -0.48 -11.81
CA GLY A 422 -17.17 -1.42 -11.15
C GLY A 422 -18.64 -0.99 -11.21
N ASN A 423 -19.47 -1.53 -10.34
CA ASN A 423 -20.93 -1.39 -10.41
C ASN A 423 -21.46 0.00 -10.03
N GLY A 424 -20.66 0.85 -9.40
CA GLY A 424 -21.04 2.23 -9.09
C GLY A 424 -20.92 3.14 -10.34
N PRO A 425 -19.67 3.45 -10.77
CA PRO A 425 -19.42 4.32 -11.92
C PRO A 425 -19.87 3.76 -13.26
N HIS A 426 -19.88 2.44 -13.43
CA HIS A 426 -20.37 1.80 -14.66
C HIS A 426 -21.84 1.40 -14.49
N ALA A 427 -22.73 2.35 -14.73
CA ALA A 427 -24.17 2.14 -14.58
C ALA A 427 -24.68 0.96 -15.42
N PHE A 428 -25.58 0.17 -14.84
CA PHE A 428 -26.25 -0.98 -15.47
C PHE A 428 -25.28 -2.07 -16.00
N ARG A 429 -24.02 -2.08 -15.54
CA ARG A 429 -22.99 -3.03 -15.98
C ARG A 429 -23.41 -4.50 -15.84
N SER A 430 -24.11 -4.81 -14.77
CA SER A 430 -24.66 -6.13 -14.52
C SER A 430 -26.18 -6.09 -14.59
N GLU A 431 -26.81 -7.06 -15.23
CA GLU A 431 -28.28 -7.18 -15.26
C GLU A 431 -28.90 -7.27 -13.86
N ARG A 432 -28.11 -7.66 -12.86
CA ARG A 432 -28.56 -7.83 -11.47
C ARG A 432 -28.15 -6.68 -10.55
N TYR A 433 -27.01 -6.04 -10.85
CA TYR A 433 -26.39 -5.04 -9.98
C TYR A 433 -25.95 -3.84 -10.80
N GLY A 434 -25.88 -2.70 -10.18
CA GLY A 434 -25.42 -1.47 -10.80
C GLY A 434 -26.56 -0.54 -11.13
N ASN A 435 -26.91 0.27 -10.13
CA ASN A 435 -27.80 1.41 -10.32
C ASN A 435 -27.01 2.57 -10.92
N ILE A 436 -27.73 3.57 -11.43
CA ILE A 436 -27.14 4.84 -11.84
C ILE A 436 -26.80 5.68 -10.62
N LEU A 437 -25.64 6.31 -10.59
CA LEU A 437 -25.28 7.28 -9.56
C LEU A 437 -26.07 8.58 -9.76
N GLN A 438 -26.44 9.24 -8.65
CA GLN A 438 -27.10 10.54 -8.70
C GLN A 438 -26.28 11.59 -9.48
N ALA A 439 -24.95 11.53 -9.37
CA ALA A 439 -24.03 12.39 -10.12
C ALA A 439 -24.16 12.25 -11.66
N MET A 440 -24.59 11.07 -12.15
CA MET A 440 -24.84 10.86 -13.57
C MET A 440 -26.22 11.35 -13.99
N VAL A 441 -27.19 11.32 -13.06
CA VAL A 441 -28.55 11.81 -13.33
C VAL A 441 -28.56 13.33 -13.41
N ASP A 442 -27.90 13.98 -12.46
CA ASP A 442 -27.85 15.43 -12.33
C ASP A 442 -26.73 16.07 -13.14
N GLY A 443 -25.76 15.26 -13.58
CA GLY A 443 -24.55 15.71 -14.27
C GLY A 443 -24.68 15.78 -15.79
N ASN A 444 -23.59 16.25 -16.39
CA ASN A 444 -23.43 16.34 -17.84
C ASN A 444 -23.10 14.96 -18.42
N ARG A 445 -24.09 14.25 -18.93
CA ARG A 445 -23.92 12.95 -19.57
C ARG A 445 -24.38 12.98 -21.01
N TRP A 446 -23.84 12.10 -21.82
CA TRP A 446 -24.33 11.87 -23.16
C TRP A 446 -25.74 11.27 -23.13
N ILE A 447 -26.70 11.92 -23.82
CA ILE A 447 -28.07 11.41 -23.97
C ILE A 447 -28.46 11.54 -25.47
N PRO A 448 -28.83 10.44 -26.15
CA PRO A 448 -29.27 10.50 -27.52
C PRO A 448 -30.50 11.43 -27.69
N LYS A 449 -30.56 12.14 -28.79
CA LYS A 449 -31.69 13.06 -29.11
C LYS A 449 -33.05 12.37 -29.14
N GLU A 450 -33.09 11.08 -29.47
CA GLU A 450 -34.31 10.26 -29.47
C GLU A 450 -34.90 10.13 -28.04
N ILE A 451 -34.08 10.26 -27.03
CA ILE A 451 -34.49 10.19 -25.60
C ILE A 451 -34.73 11.60 -25.04
N SER A 452 -33.84 12.53 -25.34
CA SER A 452 -33.89 13.89 -24.76
C SER A 452 -34.76 14.87 -25.55
N GLY A 453 -35.06 14.58 -26.83
CA GLY A 453 -35.72 15.47 -27.74
C GLY A 453 -34.85 16.60 -28.31
N THR A 454 -33.57 16.66 -27.96
CA THR A 454 -32.64 17.73 -28.37
C THR A 454 -31.24 17.18 -28.66
N THR A 455 -30.55 17.75 -29.64
CA THR A 455 -29.12 17.45 -29.92
C THR A 455 -28.17 18.11 -28.93
N ALA A 456 -28.64 19.01 -28.11
CA ALA A 456 -27.79 19.68 -27.09
C ALA A 456 -27.23 18.71 -26.03
N THR A 457 -27.86 17.57 -25.82
CA THR A 457 -27.42 16.52 -24.91
C THR A 457 -26.44 15.51 -25.51
N GLU A 458 -26.25 15.55 -26.84
CA GLU A 458 -25.24 14.76 -27.57
C GLU A 458 -23.89 15.49 -27.51
N ASN A 459 -23.38 15.68 -26.30
CA ASN A 459 -22.16 16.44 -26.06
C ASN A 459 -20.92 15.53 -26.05
N PRO A 460 -19.98 15.66 -27.01
CA PRO A 460 -18.75 14.86 -27.03
C PRO A 460 -17.81 15.08 -25.83
N ASN A 461 -18.00 16.19 -25.10
CA ASN A 461 -17.24 16.54 -23.90
C ASN A 461 -18.03 16.30 -22.61
N ALA A 462 -19.04 15.43 -22.65
CA ALA A 462 -19.80 15.08 -21.45
C ALA A 462 -18.92 14.33 -20.44
N ASP A 463 -19.19 14.54 -19.15
CA ASP A 463 -18.47 13.90 -18.04
C ASP A 463 -18.77 12.39 -17.93
N TRP A 464 -19.89 11.95 -18.53
CA TRP A 464 -20.33 10.57 -18.51
C TRP A 464 -20.71 10.11 -19.92
N PRO A 465 -20.29 8.89 -20.31
CA PRO A 465 -20.58 8.35 -21.65
C PRO A 465 -22.03 7.91 -21.79
N LEU A 466 -22.38 7.44 -22.99
CA LEU A 466 -23.66 6.80 -23.29
C LEU A 466 -23.96 5.68 -22.28
N LEU A 467 -25.11 5.75 -21.63
CA LEU A 467 -25.58 4.69 -20.75
C LEU A 467 -26.11 3.51 -21.55
N THR A 468 -25.63 2.34 -21.23
CA THR A 468 -26.02 1.10 -21.90
C THR A 468 -26.41 0.05 -20.87
N TYR A 469 -27.40 -0.77 -21.19
CA TYR A 469 -27.76 -1.90 -20.34
C TYR A 469 -26.82 -3.09 -20.58
N GLY A 470 -26.34 -3.71 -19.49
CA GLY A 470 -25.33 -4.74 -19.54
C GLY A 470 -23.89 -4.20 -19.62
N ASN A 471 -22.92 -5.09 -19.70
CA ASN A 471 -21.52 -4.71 -19.77
C ASN A 471 -21.18 -4.01 -21.09
N ASN A 472 -20.73 -2.77 -21.03
CA ASN A 472 -20.11 -2.06 -22.12
C ASN A 472 -18.59 -2.16 -21.95
N ASP A 473 -18.00 -3.17 -22.57
CA ASP A 473 -16.56 -3.43 -22.43
C ASP A 473 -15.69 -2.31 -23.01
N ASN A 474 -16.20 -1.53 -23.99
CA ASN A 474 -15.51 -0.34 -24.46
C ASN A 474 -15.46 0.75 -23.40
N ASN A 475 -16.62 1.17 -22.89
CA ASN A 475 -16.69 2.28 -21.93
C ASN A 475 -16.15 1.91 -20.54
N ASN A 476 -16.08 0.62 -20.21
CA ASN A 476 -15.64 0.15 -18.91
C ASN A 476 -14.12 -0.12 -18.83
N ARG A 477 -13.36 0.14 -19.91
CA ARG A 477 -11.89 -0.03 -19.92
C ARG A 477 -11.22 1.04 -19.07
N LYS A 478 -10.18 0.63 -18.36
CA LYS A 478 -9.30 1.58 -17.64
C LYS A 478 -8.70 2.56 -18.64
N SER A 479 -8.93 3.84 -18.39
CA SER A 479 -8.50 4.90 -19.31
C SER A 479 -8.38 6.23 -18.59
N THR A 480 -7.81 7.22 -19.25
CA THR A 480 -7.76 8.59 -18.72
C THR A 480 -9.14 9.17 -18.43
N PHE A 481 -10.21 8.62 -19.02
CA PHE A 481 -11.59 9.03 -18.73
C PHE A 481 -12.01 8.67 -17.28
N TRP A 482 -11.52 7.57 -16.76
CA TRP A 482 -11.84 7.05 -15.42
C TRP A 482 -10.72 7.24 -14.41
N LEU A 483 -9.63 7.92 -14.79
CA LEU A 483 -8.50 8.17 -13.92
C LEU A 483 -8.68 9.51 -13.19
N TYR A 484 -8.71 9.46 -11.87
CA TYR A 484 -8.90 10.62 -11.01
C TYR A 484 -7.72 10.83 -10.06
N GLU A 485 -7.40 12.11 -9.82
CA GLU A 485 -6.40 12.51 -8.85
C GLU A 485 -6.95 12.28 -7.42
N ARG A 486 -6.22 11.50 -6.61
CA ARG A 486 -6.60 11.07 -5.27
C ARG A 486 -5.98 11.91 -4.17
N LYS A 487 -5.36 13.02 -4.50
CA LYS A 487 -4.79 13.93 -3.50
C LYS A 487 -5.88 14.52 -2.61
N TYR A 488 -5.54 14.73 -1.35
CA TYR A 488 -6.42 15.42 -0.40
C TYR A 488 -5.64 16.12 0.70
N LEU A 489 -6.29 17.07 1.36
CA LEU A 489 -5.94 17.63 2.67
C LEU A 489 -7.13 17.45 3.61
N ARG A 490 -6.89 16.92 4.80
CA ARG A 490 -7.93 16.65 5.79
C ARG A 490 -7.61 17.31 7.12
N LEU A 491 -8.60 17.97 7.72
CA LEU A 491 -8.60 18.36 9.11
C LEU A 491 -8.86 17.10 9.94
N ARG A 492 -7.77 16.43 10.35
CA ARG A 492 -7.77 15.09 10.92
C ARG A 492 -8.23 15.08 12.35
N ASN A 493 -7.75 16.04 13.14
CA ASN A 493 -8.07 16.15 14.55
C ASN A 493 -8.11 17.62 14.97
N VAL A 494 -9.10 17.97 15.77
CA VAL A 494 -9.17 19.21 16.52
C VAL A 494 -9.52 18.86 17.94
N GLU A 495 -8.69 19.28 18.86
CA GLU A 495 -8.93 19.09 20.29
C GLU A 495 -8.87 20.43 21.00
N VAL A 496 -9.86 20.70 21.81
CA VAL A 496 -9.91 21.84 22.73
C VAL A 496 -10.11 21.30 24.13
N SER A 497 -9.21 21.62 25.06
CA SER A 497 -9.37 21.19 26.44
C SER A 497 -9.10 22.33 27.43
N TYR A 498 -9.70 22.20 28.60
CA TYR A 498 -9.56 23.13 29.69
C TYR A 498 -9.13 22.42 30.96
N ASP A 499 -8.02 22.89 31.54
CA ASP A 499 -7.49 22.43 32.82
C ASP A 499 -8.10 23.29 33.94
N PHE A 500 -8.90 22.71 34.83
CA PHE A 500 -9.46 23.45 35.94
C PHE A 500 -8.39 23.87 36.94
N PRO A 501 -8.46 25.11 37.48
CA PRO A 501 -7.48 25.59 38.43
C PRO A 501 -7.38 24.70 39.67
N GLN A 502 -6.14 24.34 40.05
CA GLN A 502 -5.88 23.49 41.22
C GLN A 502 -6.46 24.05 42.53
N THR A 503 -6.63 25.35 42.63
CA THR A 503 -7.30 26.01 43.79
C THR A 503 -8.76 25.56 43.96
N TRP A 504 -9.42 25.11 42.89
CA TRP A 504 -10.77 24.56 42.93
C TRP A 504 -10.75 23.06 43.18
N THR A 505 -9.92 22.32 42.42
CA THR A 505 -9.93 20.86 42.40
C THR A 505 -9.42 20.25 43.70
N ARG A 506 -8.45 20.86 44.38
CA ARG A 506 -7.92 20.40 45.67
C ARG A 506 -8.96 20.37 46.78
N LYS A 507 -10.03 21.18 46.69
CA LYS A 507 -11.14 21.13 47.66
C LYS A 507 -11.92 19.81 47.61
N PHE A 508 -11.75 19.05 46.53
CA PHE A 508 -12.40 17.76 46.29
C PHE A 508 -11.40 16.61 46.23
N PHE A 509 -10.16 16.80 46.76
CA PHE A 509 -9.09 15.82 46.72
C PHE A 509 -8.64 15.41 45.30
N VAL A 510 -8.89 16.27 44.33
CA VAL A 510 -8.51 16.06 42.93
C VAL A 510 -7.27 16.89 42.64
N SER A 511 -6.20 16.23 42.21
CA SER A 511 -4.92 16.86 41.83
C SER A 511 -4.97 17.53 40.45
N ASN A 512 -5.68 16.93 39.51
CA ASN A 512 -5.90 17.51 38.17
C ASN A 512 -7.29 17.13 37.62
N LEU A 513 -7.98 18.12 37.07
CA LEU A 513 -9.25 17.94 36.36
C LEU A 513 -9.16 18.61 35.00
N ARG A 514 -9.36 17.85 33.94
CA ARG A 514 -9.38 18.33 32.56
C ARG A 514 -10.66 17.91 31.86
N LEU A 515 -11.33 18.85 31.21
CA LEU A 515 -12.43 18.61 30.30
C LEU A 515 -11.96 18.87 28.88
N GLY A 516 -12.21 17.95 27.96
CA GLY A 516 -11.81 18.11 26.57
C GLY A 516 -12.87 17.69 25.58
N PHE A 517 -12.84 18.34 24.43
CA PHE A 517 -13.65 18.04 23.25
C PHE A 517 -12.73 17.72 22.09
N VAL A 518 -13.02 16.63 21.40
CA VAL A 518 -12.24 16.15 20.25
C VAL A 518 -13.17 15.97 19.06
N GLY A 519 -12.81 16.60 17.96
CA GLY A 519 -13.44 16.38 16.67
C GLY A 519 -12.46 15.71 15.70
N GLN A 520 -12.88 14.64 15.04
CA GLN A 520 -12.02 13.91 14.09
C GLN A 520 -12.64 13.90 12.69
N ASN A 521 -11.78 13.96 11.67
CA ASN A 521 -12.14 13.90 10.25
C ASN A 521 -13.17 14.97 9.83
N LEU A 522 -13.04 16.19 10.36
CA LEU A 522 -14.06 17.22 10.29
C LEU A 522 -14.27 17.76 8.87
N LEU A 523 -13.17 18.04 8.16
CA LEU A 523 -13.18 18.63 6.83
C LEU A 523 -12.19 17.91 5.92
N THR A 524 -12.55 17.72 4.65
CA THR A 524 -11.70 17.14 3.63
C THR A 524 -11.75 18.00 2.37
N TRP A 525 -10.60 18.43 1.91
CA TRP A 525 -10.42 19.13 0.63
C TRP A 525 -9.73 18.20 -0.35
N ALA A 526 -10.41 17.85 -1.43
CA ALA A 526 -9.91 16.99 -2.49
C ALA A 526 -10.51 17.42 -3.83
N PRO A 527 -9.83 17.21 -4.97
CA PRO A 527 -10.42 17.39 -6.29
C PRO A 527 -11.52 16.36 -6.53
N PHE A 528 -11.32 15.12 -6.11
CA PHE A 528 -12.32 14.06 -6.19
C PHE A 528 -13.43 14.24 -5.16
N LYS A 529 -14.71 14.20 -5.61
CA LYS A 529 -15.88 14.58 -4.80
C LYS A 529 -16.92 13.48 -4.63
N MET A 530 -16.83 12.37 -5.37
CA MET A 530 -17.90 11.35 -5.37
C MET A 530 -17.95 10.55 -4.08
N TRP A 531 -16.80 10.23 -3.50
CA TRP A 531 -16.68 9.58 -2.19
C TRP A 531 -15.37 9.97 -1.49
N ASP A 532 -15.09 9.35 -0.34
CA ASP A 532 -13.90 9.68 0.43
C ASP A 532 -12.61 9.31 -0.34
N PRO A 533 -11.66 10.25 -0.53
CA PRO A 533 -10.45 9.99 -1.29
C PRO A 533 -9.49 8.98 -0.62
N GLU A 534 -9.63 8.65 0.65
CA GLU A 534 -8.89 7.55 1.29
C GLU A 534 -9.45 6.16 0.94
N GLY A 535 -10.65 6.09 0.36
CA GLY A 535 -11.24 4.83 -0.11
C GLY A 535 -10.40 4.18 -1.20
N THR A 536 -10.17 2.87 -1.11
CA THR A 536 -9.32 2.11 -2.06
C THR A 536 -10.11 1.34 -3.11
N ARG A 537 -11.43 1.27 -2.99
CA ARG A 537 -12.25 0.55 -3.96
C ARG A 537 -12.67 1.45 -5.10
N GLU A 538 -12.48 0.96 -6.32
CA GLU A 538 -12.81 1.66 -7.56
C GLU A 538 -14.32 1.98 -7.68
N ASP A 539 -15.17 1.20 -7.03
CA ASP A 539 -16.64 1.32 -7.09
C ASP A 539 -17.26 2.19 -5.98
N GLY A 540 -16.42 2.74 -5.08
CA GLY A 540 -16.88 3.57 -3.97
C GLY A 540 -17.59 2.78 -2.85
N SER A 541 -17.53 1.44 -2.82
CA SER A 541 -18.20 0.61 -1.83
C SER A 541 -17.47 0.52 -0.47
N ASN A 542 -16.42 1.31 -0.27
CA ASN A 542 -15.77 1.40 1.04
C ASN A 542 -16.70 2.05 2.06
N TYR A 543 -16.64 1.56 3.29
CA TYR A 543 -17.31 2.24 4.38
C TYR A 543 -16.71 3.65 4.56
N PRO A 544 -17.51 4.72 4.53
CA PRO A 544 -17.00 6.09 4.60
C PRO A 544 -16.35 6.38 5.96
N ILE A 545 -15.31 7.20 5.94
CA ILE A 545 -14.66 7.65 7.17
C ILE A 545 -15.61 8.57 7.94
N ASN A 546 -15.92 8.20 9.17
CA ASN A 546 -16.84 8.93 10.02
C ASN A 546 -16.24 10.22 10.56
N LYS A 547 -17.04 11.26 10.63
CA LYS A 547 -16.77 12.42 11.49
C LYS A 547 -17.16 12.03 12.92
N THR A 548 -16.21 12.18 13.84
CA THR A 548 -16.43 11.79 15.23
C THR A 548 -16.28 13.01 16.13
N PHE A 549 -17.20 13.14 17.07
CA PHE A 549 -17.16 14.14 18.13
C PHE A 549 -17.18 13.42 19.47
N SER A 550 -16.19 13.70 20.30
CA SER A 550 -16.04 13.09 21.61
C SER A 550 -15.83 14.15 22.68
N CYS A 551 -16.34 13.88 23.86
CA CYS A 551 -16.07 14.66 25.06
C CYS A 551 -15.42 13.73 26.08
N TYR A 552 -14.37 14.18 26.74
CA TYR A 552 -13.73 13.42 27.81
C TYR A 552 -13.52 14.25 29.05
N LEU A 553 -13.55 13.58 30.19
CA LEU A 553 -13.25 14.14 31.50
C LEU A 553 -12.08 13.30 32.09
N GLN A 554 -10.97 13.96 32.36
CA GLN A 554 -9.81 13.33 32.99
C GLN A 554 -9.70 13.83 34.43
N ILE A 555 -9.70 12.90 35.37
CA ILE A 555 -9.58 13.18 36.80
C ILE A 555 -8.35 12.45 37.33
N SER A 556 -7.47 13.17 38.02
CA SER A 556 -6.32 12.60 38.74
C SER A 556 -6.47 12.97 40.22
N PHE A 557 -6.24 12.01 41.10
CA PHE A 557 -6.34 12.16 42.53
C PHE A 557 -4.98 12.34 43.20
#